data_c5856a10fd08e73464524ff9bda6b94e
#
_entry.id   c5856a10fd08e73464524ff9bda6b94e
#
_cell.length_a   1.000
_cell.length_b   1.000
_cell.length_c   1.000
_cell.angle_alpha   90.00
_cell.angle_beta   90.00
_cell.angle_gamma   90.00
#
_symmetry.space_group_name_H-M   'P 1'
#
loop_
_entity.id
_entity.type
_entity.pdbx_description
1 polymer ?
#
loop_
_entity_poly.entity_id
_entity_poly.type
_entity_poly.pdbx_seq_one_letter_code
_entity_poly.pdbx_strand_id
1 'polypeptide(L)'
;MKRQITADTLRELPTSKVNELFEALGPRKVEELKHDWSFWARDNQLAPEGDDWNTWFINAGRGFGKTRSGVEWVREQVKSGIKRIAAVASTNSDIERVMVKGESGFLSVCWKGDKTYAGKKMGFPEWSPTKRTLTWENGAQVQFFSAEEPERLRGPQFELAWCDETAAWNKDMDTWQMLQFCMRLGKHPRIMVTTTPKPTKLIRQILKDPKTVITTGSTFDNSANLAKTYLTAVKEQYEGTRLGKQELYAEVLEEAQGALWTTAMLDDASVKLEDVPDLSRIVVALDPAVTSNAESDMTGIVVAGIDVNGIAYVLGDYTDRLSPQGWASKAIELYYHHEADRIVAEVNQGGDMVKTTIHGEDDTVPYKAVRASRGKFARAEPISALYERGLVKHVANPKDNSSLNELEIQMRTWEPLGSIGSPDRLDALVWAITDLSLNGYTKPKLSLAYSSVKGLSR
;
A
#
# COMPACT_ATOMS: atom_id res chain seq x y z
N MET A 1 -5.72 30.48 17.68
CA MET A 1 -6.87 31.44 17.65
C MET A 1 -8.14 30.63 17.46
N LYS A 2 -9.09 30.62 18.43
CA LYS A 2 -10.35 29.89 18.27
C LYS A 2 -11.13 30.52 17.11
N ARG A 3 -11.55 29.72 16.13
CA ARG A 3 -12.41 30.17 15.02
C ARG A 3 -13.74 30.70 15.59
N GLN A 4 -14.13 31.86 15.18
CA GLN A 4 -15.38 32.46 15.70
C GLN A 4 -16.62 31.85 15.06
N ILE A 5 -16.56 31.38 13.80
CA ILE A 5 -17.66 30.77 13.05
C ILE A 5 -17.10 29.68 12.12
N THR A 6 -17.67 28.47 12.18
CA THR A 6 -17.35 27.33 11.27
C THR A 6 -18.64 26.77 10.67
N ALA A 7 -18.52 25.93 9.64
CA ALA A 7 -19.68 25.22 9.07
C ALA A 7 -20.43 24.39 10.10
N ASP A 8 -19.71 23.77 11.06
CA ASP A 8 -20.34 22.99 12.13
C ASP A 8 -21.13 23.88 13.10
N THR A 9 -20.59 25.05 13.46
CA THR A 9 -21.33 25.99 14.30
C THR A 9 -22.57 26.55 13.60
N LEU A 10 -22.56 26.70 12.25
CA LEU A 10 -23.75 27.10 11.51
C LEU A 10 -24.81 26.00 11.45
N ARG A 11 -24.42 24.73 11.42
CA ARG A 11 -25.40 23.59 11.44
C ARG A 11 -26.22 23.52 12.71
N GLU A 12 -25.69 24.02 13.82
CA GLU A 12 -26.39 24.07 15.12
C GLU A 12 -27.38 25.25 15.22
N LEU A 13 -27.31 26.21 14.29
CA LEU A 13 -28.16 27.38 14.30
C LEU A 13 -29.50 27.11 13.56
N PRO A 14 -30.61 27.74 13.98
CA PRO A 14 -31.86 27.76 13.21
C PRO A 14 -31.64 28.35 11.82
N THR A 15 -32.31 27.80 10.81
CA THR A 15 -32.18 28.25 9.39
C THR A 15 -32.40 29.75 9.23
N SER A 16 -33.34 30.35 10.00
CA SER A 16 -33.57 31.78 9.98
C SER A 16 -32.34 32.61 10.34
N LYS A 17 -31.61 32.20 11.40
CA LYS A 17 -30.36 32.89 11.82
C LYS A 17 -29.24 32.70 10.82
N VAL A 18 -29.15 31.55 10.18
CA VAL A 18 -28.16 31.30 9.10
C VAL A 18 -28.44 32.22 7.90
N ASN A 19 -29.70 32.37 7.52
CA ASN A 19 -30.10 33.27 6.43
C ASN A 19 -29.81 34.75 6.76
N GLU A 20 -30.12 35.22 7.98
CA GLU A 20 -29.76 36.56 8.46
C GLU A 20 -28.24 36.81 8.39
N LEU A 21 -27.44 35.83 8.80
CA LEU A 21 -25.98 35.94 8.71
C LEU A 21 -25.48 36.05 7.28
N PHE A 22 -26.04 35.24 6.35
CA PHE A 22 -25.63 35.29 4.94
C PHE A 22 -26.09 36.57 4.25
N GLU A 23 -27.28 37.09 4.58
CA GLU A 23 -27.72 38.38 4.10
C GLU A 23 -26.80 39.53 4.59
N ALA A 24 -26.44 39.49 5.87
CA ALA A 24 -25.51 40.47 6.43
C ALA A 24 -24.09 40.44 5.81
N LEU A 25 -23.60 39.24 5.44
CA LEU A 25 -22.30 39.07 4.76
C LEU A 25 -22.32 39.60 3.33
N GLY A 26 -23.45 39.52 2.66
CA GLY A 26 -23.61 39.87 1.25
C GLY A 26 -23.03 38.84 0.27
N PRO A 27 -23.48 38.85 -1.00
CA PRO A 27 -23.22 37.78 -1.97
C PRO A 27 -21.75 37.47 -2.21
N ARG A 28 -20.88 38.51 -2.24
CA ARG A 28 -19.45 38.34 -2.50
C ARG A 28 -18.74 37.59 -1.36
N LYS A 29 -19.01 37.95 -0.12
CA LYS A 29 -18.41 37.25 1.04
C LYS A 29 -18.93 35.84 1.21
N VAL A 30 -20.19 35.60 0.89
CA VAL A 30 -20.77 34.27 0.87
C VAL A 30 -20.09 33.40 -0.17
N GLU A 31 -19.76 33.93 -1.36
CA GLU A 31 -19.02 33.21 -2.38
C GLU A 31 -17.58 32.91 -1.93
N GLU A 32 -16.88 33.90 -1.32
CA GLU A 32 -15.56 33.70 -0.73
C GLU A 32 -15.58 32.60 0.35
N LEU A 33 -16.64 32.56 1.20
CA LEU A 33 -16.80 31.59 2.27
C LEU A 33 -16.98 30.15 1.77
N LYS A 34 -17.63 29.94 0.62
CA LYS A 34 -17.76 28.62 -0.01
C LYS A 34 -16.39 28.00 -0.33
N HIS A 35 -15.39 28.81 -0.54
CA HIS A 35 -14.02 28.40 -0.90
C HIS A 35 -13.01 28.61 0.23
N ASP A 36 -13.48 28.96 1.42
CA ASP A 36 -12.63 29.10 2.62
C ASP A 36 -12.53 27.76 3.36
N TRP A 37 -11.38 27.10 3.18
CA TRP A 37 -11.13 25.82 3.85
C TRP A 37 -11.21 25.92 5.36
N SER A 38 -10.75 27.01 5.96
CA SER A 38 -10.79 27.19 7.40
C SER A 38 -12.20 27.22 7.97
N PHE A 39 -13.19 27.61 7.15
CA PHE A 39 -14.60 27.58 7.52
C PHE A 39 -15.19 26.16 7.45
N TRP A 40 -14.82 25.36 6.43
CA TRP A 40 -15.40 24.04 6.16
C TRP A 40 -14.71 22.88 6.87
N ALA A 41 -13.40 23.00 7.11
CA ALA A 41 -12.60 21.92 7.68
C ALA A 41 -12.97 21.64 9.14
N ARG A 42 -13.01 20.39 9.49
CA ARG A 42 -12.97 19.96 10.90
C ARG A 42 -11.58 20.23 11.49
N ASP A 43 -11.46 20.34 12.81
CA ASP A 43 -10.18 20.63 13.47
C ASP A 43 -9.09 19.59 13.13
N ASN A 44 -9.48 18.30 12.99
CA ASN A 44 -8.58 17.23 12.58
C ASN A 44 -8.26 17.19 11.07
N GLN A 45 -8.71 18.15 10.30
CA GLN A 45 -8.34 18.33 8.87
C GLN A 45 -7.45 19.56 8.66
N LEU A 46 -7.13 20.29 9.70
CA LEU A 46 -6.25 21.46 9.63
C LEU A 46 -4.82 21.08 9.97
N ALA A 47 -3.88 21.75 9.29
CA ALA A 47 -2.46 21.55 9.55
C ALA A 47 -2.12 21.84 11.01
N PRO A 48 -1.19 21.07 11.61
CA PRO A 48 -0.69 21.35 12.95
C PRO A 48 -0.10 22.74 13.06
N GLU A 49 -0.30 23.37 14.22
CA GLU A 49 0.34 24.65 14.55
C GLU A 49 1.84 24.45 14.86
N GLY A 50 2.61 25.55 14.76
CA GLY A 50 4.03 25.54 15.07
C GLY A 50 4.95 25.13 13.92
N ASP A 51 6.26 25.11 14.23
CA ASP A 51 7.33 24.90 13.24
C ASP A 51 8.26 23.72 13.59
N ASP A 52 7.93 22.94 14.62
CA ASP A 52 8.76 21.87 15.18
C ASP A 52 8.51 20.48 14.57
N TRP A 53 7.63 20.38 13.57
CA TRP A 53 7.29 19.14 12.87
C TRP A 53 7.72 19.16 11.41
N ASN A 54 8.07 17.97 10.89
CA ASN A 54 8.45 17.75 9.49
C ASN A 54 7.38 17.00 8.70
N THR A 55 6.69 16.08 9.36
CA THR A 55 5.67 15.24 8.74
C THR A 55 4.33 15.42 9.43
N TRP A 56 3.29 15.66 8.66
CA TRP A 56 1.91 15.62 9.11
C TRP A 56 1.25 14.37 8.57
N PHE A 57 0.93 13.42 9.44
CA PHE A 57 0.37 12.14 9.10
C PHE A 57 -1.12 12.09 9.43
N ILE A 58 -1.99 12.11 8.41
CA ILE A 58 -3.42 11.89 8.55
C ILE A 58 -3.73 10.40 8.38
N ASN A 59 -3.91 9.73 9.50
CA ASN A 59 -4.33 8.36 9.59
C ASN A 59 -5.84 8.30 9.78
N ALA A 60 -6.61 8.06 8.72
CA ALA A 60 -8.05 8.19 8.82
C ALA A 60 -8.80 7.16 7.97
N GLY A 61 -10.03 6.83 8.42
CA GLY A 61 -10.91 5.89 7.76
C GLY A 61 -11.35 6.33 6.36
N ARG A 62 -11.97 5.41 5.62
CA ARG A 62 -12.55 5.71 4.30
C ARG A 62 -13.64 6.78 4.40
N GLY A 63 -13.68 7.69 3.45
CA GLY A 63 -14.68 8.76 3.44
C GLY A 63 -14.43 9.89 4.45
N PHE A 64 -13.35 9.85 5.24
CA PHE A 64 -12.97 10.93 6.16
C PHE A 64 -12.74 12.27 5.44
N GLY A 65 -12.29 12.24 4.18
CA GLY A 65 -11.93 13.45 3.41
C GLY A 65 -10.41 13.68 3.34
N LYS A 66 -9.60 12.62 3.40
CA LYS A 66 -8.13 12.66 3.31
C LYS A 66 -7.62 13.42 2.09
N THR A 67 -8.07 13.01 0.90
CA THR A 67 -7.69 13.65 -0.38
C THR A 67 -8.08 15.12 -0.40
N ARG A 68 -9.28 15.48 0.09
CA ARG A 68 -9.71 16.88 0.21
C ARG A 68 -8.77 17.67 1.13
N SER A 69 -8.39 17.12 2.28
CA SER A 69 -7.44 17.76 3.20
C SER A 69 -6.08 17.99 2.55
N GLY A 70 -5.59 17.01 1.75
CA GLY A 70 -4.33 17.13 1.01
C GLY A 70 -4.35 18.25 -0.01
N VAL A 71 -5.38 18.32 -0.84
CA VAL A 71 -5.54 19.37 -1.85
C VAL A 71 -5.66 20.73 -1.21
N GLU A 72 -6.48 20.90 -0.17
CA GLU A 72 -6.67 22.17 0.52
C GLU A 72 -5.39 22.62 1.26
N TRP A 73 -4.67 21.68 1.87
CA TRP A 73 -3.38 22.01 2.49
C TRP A 73 -2.39 22.55 1.47
N VAL A 74 -2.24 21.90 0.32
CA VAL A 74 -1.39 22.37 -0.77
C VAL A 74 -1.85 23.74 -1.27
N ARG A 75 -3.16 23.92 -1.47
CA ARG A 75 -3.74 25.20 -1.89
C ARG A 75 -3.43 26.34 -0.91
N GLU A 76 -3.56 26.10 0.41
CA GLU A 76 -3.22 27.06 1.46
C GLU A 76 -1.71 27.38 1.47
N GLN A 77 -0.84 26.38 1.23
CA GLN A 77 0.59 26.61 1.10
C GLN A 77 0.94 27.42 -0.15
N VAL A 78 0.26 27.25 -1.28
CA VAL A 78 0.41 28.10 -2.46
C VAL A 78 -0.05 29.53 -2.16
N LYS A 79 -1.11 29.73 -1.36
CA LYS A 79 -1.54 31.06 -0.89
C LYS A 79 -0.47 31.72 0.00
N SER A 80 0.26 30.94 0.80
CA SER A 80 1.35 31.43 1.64
C SER A 80 2.62 31.80 0.86
N GLY A 81 2.73 31.37 -0.40
CA GLY A 81 3.85 31.70 -1.28
C GLY A 81 4.76 30.54 -1.67
N ILE A 82 4.48 29.31 -1.21
CA ILE A 82 5.21 28.10 -1.62
C ILE A 82 5.07 27.89 -3.13
N LYS A 83 6.16 27.51 -3.79
CA LYS A 83 6.23 27.44 -5.26
C LYS A 83 6.55 26.05 -5.82
N ARG A 84 7.29 25.23 -5.10
CA ARG A 84 7.79 23.94 -5.56
C ARG A 84 7.25 22.83 -4.69
N ILE A 85 6.27 22.09 -5.21
CA ILE A 85 5.50 21.10 -4.46
C ILE A 85 5.56 19.77 -5.19
N ALA A 86 5.82 18.68 -4.47
CA ALA A 86 5.64 17.32 -4.95
C ALA A 86 4.26 16.78 -4.52
N ALA A 87 3.63 16.00 -5.37
CA ALA A 87 2.48 15.20 -5.02
C ALA A 87 2.72 13.76 -5.46
N VAL A 88 2.60 12.79 -4.55
CA VAL A 88 2.91 11.38 -4.83
C VAL A 88 1.66 10.54 -4.61
N ALA A 89 1.26 9.78 -5.62
CA ALA A 89 0.17 8.81 -5.57
C ALA A 89 0.70 7.37 -5.69
N SER A 90 -0.14 6.37 -5.40
CA SER A 90 0.20 4.96 -5.61
C SER A 90 0.52 4.67 -7.07
N THR A 91 -0.38 5.08 -7.98
CA THR A 91 -0.25 4.81 -9.42
C THR A 91 -0.39 6.07 -10.27
N ASN A 92 0.02 5.97 -11.53
CA ASN A 92 -0.20 7.05 -12.51
C ASN A 92 -1.69 7.33 -12.76
N SER A 93 -2.54 6.33 -12.65
CA SER A 93 -4.00 6.47 -12.78
C SER A 93 -4.58 7.29 -11.64
N ASP A 94 -4.11 7.10 -10.40
CA ASP A 94 -4.58 7.82 -9.22
C ASP A 94 -4.21 9.31 -9.28
N ILE A 95 -3.07 9.66 -9.85
CA ILE A 95 -2.69 11.05 -10.09
C ILE A 95 -3.82 11.76 -10.85
N GLU A 96 -4.22 11.23 -11.99
CA GLU A 96 -5.19 11.90 -12.85
C GLU A 96 -6.62 11.80 -12.32
N ARG A 97 -7.04 10.58 -11.94
CA ARG A 97 -8.45 10.32 -11.58
C ARG A 97 -8.81 10.79 -10.18
N VAL A 98 -7.86 10.75 -9.24
CA VAL A 98 -8.12 11.10 -7.83
C VAL A 98 -7.58 12.46 -7.50
N MET A 99 -6.25 12.67 -7.61
CA MET A 99 -5.63 13.89 -7.12
C MET A 99 -5.93 15.11 -7.99
N VAL A 100 -6.00 14.96 -9.32
CA VAL A 100 -6.20 16.10 -10.25
C VAL A 100 -7.66 16.30 -10.58
N LYS A 101 -8.36 15.30 -11.15
CA LYS A 101 -9.72 15.42 -11.69
C LYS A 101 -10.83 14.88 -10.78
N GLY A 102 -10.49 14.20 -9.68
CA GLY A 102 -11.46 13.65 -8.75
C GLY A 102 -12.38 14.72 -8.12
N GLU A 103 -13.46 14.32 -7.48
CA GLU A 103 -14.39 15.23 -6.79
C GLU A 103 -13.70 16.08 -5.72
N SER A 104 -12.71 15.50 -5.04
CA SER A 104 -11.84 16.19 -4.08
C SER A 104 -10.48 16.57 -4.66
N GLY A 105 -10.29 16.45 -5.97
CA GLY A 105 -9.05 16.78 -6.67
C GLY A 105 -8.84 18.27 -6.89
N PHE A 106 -7.65 18.65 -7.32
CA PHE A 106 -7.26 20.05 -7.48
C PHE A 106 -8.20 20.85 -8.39
N LEU A 107 -8.61 20.29 -9.55
CA LEU A 107 -9.47 21.01 -10.50
C LEU A 107 -10.91 21.20 -10.00
N SER A 108 -11.35 20.38 -9.03
CA SER A 108 -12.67 20.51 -8.40
C SER A 108 -12.64 21.45 -7.18
N VAL A 109 -11.50 21.58 -6.52
CA VAL A 109 -11.34 22.31 -5.25
C VAL A 109 -10.84 23.74 -5.45
N CYS A 110 -9.90 23.95 -6.39
CA CYS A 110 -9.32 25.26 -6.65
C CYS A 110 -10.35 26.25 -7.22
N TRP A 111 -10.20 27.51 -6.88
CA TRP A 111 -11.11 28.58 -7.29
C TRP A 111 -10.40 29.69 -8.04
N LYS A 112 -11.03 30.23 -9.10
CA LYS A 112 -10.48 31.34 -9.91
C LYS A 112 -10.28 32.63 -9.12
N GLY A 113 -11.05 32.79 -8.04
CA GLY A 113 -10.99 33.95 -7.16
C GLY A 113 -9.88 33.88 -6.10
N ASP A 114 -9.10 32.78 -6.04
CA ASP A 114 -8.04 32.62 -5.06
C ASP A 114 -6.97 33.70 -5.16
N LYS A 115 -6.56 34.18 -3.98
CA LYS A 115 -5.49 35.14 -3.82
C LYS A 115 -4.46 34.61 -2.83
N THR A 116 -3.22 35.03 -3.01
CA THR A 116 -2.19 34.85 -2.00
C THR A 116 -2.53 35.65 -0.74
N TYR A 117 -1.96 35.30 0.41
CA TYR A 117 -2.14 36.10 1.63
C TYR A 117 -1.61 37.55 1.50
N ALA A 118 -0.71 37.82 0.55
CA ALA A 118 -0.29 39.15 0.18
C ALA A 118 -1.27 39.89 -0.77
N GLY A 119 -2.47 39.30 -1.02
CA GLY A 119 -3.52 39.88 -1.85
C GLY A 119 -3.31 39.77 -3.37
N LYS A 120 -2.23 39.12 -3.83
CA LYS A 120 -1.97 38.91 -5.27
C LYS A 120 -2.84 37.81 -5.83
N LYS A 121 -3.29 37.94 -7.08
CA LYS A 121 -4.04 36.91 -7.79
C LYS A 121 -3.23 35.62 -7.85
N MET A 122 -3.85 34.50 -7.50
CA MET A 122 -3.28 33.18 -7.61
C MET A 122 -3.73 32.49 -8.90
N GLY A 123 -4.97 32.70 -9.29
CA GLY A 123 -5.61 32.12 -10.48
C GLY A 123 -6.01 30.67 -10.30
N PHE A 124 -6.62 30.11 -11.32
CA PHE A 124 -6.97 28.69 -11.39
C PHE A 124 -5.79 27.91 -11.97
N PRO A 125 -5.44 26.72 -11.42
CA PRO A 125 -4.28 25.99 -11.92
C PRO A 125 -4.55 25.35 -13.28
N GLU A 126 -3.54 25.36 -14.16
CA GLU A 126 -3.54 24.68 -15.44
C GLU A 126 -2.88 23.31 -15.30
N TRP A 127 -3.57 22.27 -15.77
CA TRP A 127 -3.06 20.91 -15.78
C TRP A 127 -2.38 20.54 -17.09
N SER A 128 -1.14 20.09 -17.01
CA SER A 128 -0.39 19.53 -18.14
C SER A 128 -0.18 18.02 -17.92
N PRO A 129 -0.95 17.14 -18.61
CA PRO A 129 -0.81 15.69 -18.46
C PRO A 129 0.57 15.18 -18.86
N THR A 130 1.14 15.69 -19.93
CA THR A 130 2.46 15.27 -20.45
C THR A 130 3.59 15.57 -19.46
N LYS A 131 3.51 16.75 -18.79
CA LYS A 131 4.49 17.17 -17.78
C LYS A 131 4.13 16.66 -16.38
N ARG A 132 2.92 16.12 -16.19
CA ARG A 132 2.36 15.77 -14.88
C ARG A 132 2.51 16.93 -13.89
N THR A 133 2.08 18.12 -14.29
CA THR A 133 2.29 19.35 -13.50
C THR A 133 1.04 20.21 -13.52
N LEU A 134 0.63 20.68 -12.34
CA LEU A 134 -0.29 21.81 -12.19
C LEU A 134 0.49 23.09 -12.00
N THR A 135 0.09 24.15 -12.69
CA THR A 135 0.76 25.46 -12.62
C THR A 135 -0.25 26.57 -12.40
N TRP A 136 -0.04 27.39 -11.36
CA TRP A 136 -0.83 28.58 -11.10
C TRP A 136 -0.23 29.82 -11.76
N GLU A 137 -1.05 30.85 -12.01
CA GLU A 137 -0.59 32.13 -12.58
C GLU A 137 0.51 32.80 -11.74
N ASN A 138 0.52 32.59 -10.42
CA ASN A 138 1.56 33.10 -9.52
C ASN A 138 2.90 32.35 -9.63
N GLY A 139 3.02 31.37 -10.53
CA GLY A 139 4.21 30.58 -10.77
C GLY A 139 4.41 29.39 -9.81
N ALA A 140 3.46 29.09 -8.93
CA ALA A 140 3.49 27.88 -8.12
C ALA A 140 3.23 26.66 -8.99
N GLN A 141 3.90 25.55 -8.67
CA GLN A 141 3.79 24.29 -9.41
C GLN A 141 3.68 23.12 -8.44
N VAL A 142 2.74 22.22 -8.73
CA VAL A 142 2.70 20.87 -8.15
C VAL A 142 3.12 19.89 -9.23
N GLN A 143 4.20 19.17 -8.99
CA GLN A 143 4.69 18.11 -9.86
C GLN A 143 4.26 16.75 -9.28
N PHE A 144 3.66 15.90 -10.12
CA PHE A 144 3.09 14.63 -9.69
C PHE A 144 4.01 13.46 -10.02
N PHE A 145 4.08 12.50 -9.09
CA PHE A 145 4.87 11.28 -9.16
C PHE A 145 4.03 10.06 -8.79
N SER A 146 4.36 8.92 -9.38
CA SER A 146 3.82 7.63 -8.98
C SER A 146 4.84 6.88 -8.12
N ALA A 147 4.37 6.21 -7.07
CA ALA A 147 5.20 5.32 -6.27
C ALA A 147 5.66 4.06 -7.03
N GLU A 148 5.12 3.81 -8.22
CA GLU A 148 5.62 2.77 -9.13
C GLU A 148 6.98 3.13 -9.73
N GLU A 149 7.31 4.45 -9.85
CA GLU A 149 8.48 4.98 -10.54
C GLU A 149 9.34 5.89 -9.60
N PRO A 150 9.92 5.38 -8.48
CA PRO A 150 10.68 6.17 -7.51
C PRO A 150 11.83 6.98 -8.13
N GLU A 151 12.46 6.44 -9.16
CA GLU A 151 13.59 7.04 -9.87
C GLU A 151 13.27 8.41 -10.49
N ARG A 152 12.00 8.69 -10.79
CA ARG A 152 11.58 10.01 -11.29
C ARG A 152 11.69 11.12 -10.26
N LEU A 153 11.81 10.78 -8.98
CA LEU A 153 12.09 11.73 -7.89
C LEU A 153 13.57 12.15 -7.89
N ARG A 154 14.47 11.50 -8.65
CA ARG A 154 15.87 11.93 -8.76
C ARG A 154 15.98 13.23 -9.56
N GLY A 155 16.51 14.27 -8.94
CA GLY A 155 16.81 15.56 -9.57
C GLY A 155 15.95 16.73 -9.11
N PRO A 156 14.62 16.66 -9.10
CA PRO A 156 13.78 17.75 -8.63
C PRO A 156 14.05 18.12 -7.17
N GLN A 157 13.62 19.35 -6.78
CA GLN A 157 13.75 19.83 -5.41
C GLN A 157 12.44 20.52 -5.02
N PHE A 158 12.00 20.27 -3.77
CA PHE A 158 10.70 20.72 -3.29
C PHE A 158 10.79 21.39 -1.93
N GLU A 159 9.85 22.30 -1.67
CA GLU A 159 9.58 22.94 -0.39
C GLU A 159 8.54 22.15 0.41
N LEU A 160 7.65 21.47 -0.33
CA LEU A 160 6.49 20.79 0.22
C LEU A 160 6.23 19.49 -0.55
N ALA A 161 5.73 18.47 0.14
CA ALA A 161 5.22 17.27 -0.50
C ALA A 161 3.89 16.81 0.11
N TRP A 162 3.01 16.26 -0.73
CA TRP A 162 1.82 15.54 -0.32
C TRP A 162 1.86 14.12 -0.88
N CYS A 163 1.79 13.14 0.02
CA CYS A 163 1.81 11.70 -0.26
C CYS A 163 0.43 11.12 0.02
N ASP A 164 -0.30 10.67 -1.02
CA ASP A 164 -1.63 10.11 -0.87
C ASP A 164 -1.60 8.58 -0.90
N GLU A 165 -2.42 7.97 -0.03
CA GLU A 165 -2.57 6.52 0.16
C GLU A 165 -1.24 5.76 0.26
N THR A 166 -0.31 6.26 1.08
CA THR A 166 1.06 5.71 1.23
C THR A 166 1.09 4.24 1.66
N ALA A 167 0.10 3.77 2.40
CA ALA A 167 -0.01 2.35 2.79
C ALA A 167 -0.34 1.41 1.62
N ALA A 168 -0.68 1.96 0.44
CA ALA A 168 -0.92 1.21 -0.79
C ALA A 168 0.25 1.26 -1.78
N TRP A 169 1.38 1.89 -1.42
CA TRP A 169 2.53 2.01 -2.31
C TRP A 169 3.30 0.69 -2.41
N ASN A 170 3.49 0.18 -3.62
CA ASN A 170 4.25 -1.05 -3.84
C ASN A 170 5.76 -0.89 -3.56
N LYS A 171 6.32 0.30 -3.86
CA LYS A 171 7.73 0.65 -3.59
C LYS A 171 7.80 1.75 -2.53
N ASP A 172 7.17 1.49 -1.38
CA ASP A 172 6.94 2.49 -0.35
C ASP A 172 8.24 3.08 0.22
N MET A 173 9.19 2.24 0.63
CA MET A 173 10.44 2.66 1.23
C MET A 173 11.33 3.41 0.24
N ASP A 174 11.46 2.91 -1.00
CA ASP A 174 12.30 3.54 -2.03
C ASP A 174 11.73 4.91 -2.41
N THR A 175 10.40 4.98 -2.61
CA THR A 175 9.72 6.25 -2.94
C THR A 175 9.90 7.26 -1.81
N TRP A 176 9.73 6.82 -0.56
CA TRP A 176 9.90 7.68 0.61
C TRP A 176 11.32 8.20 0.75
N GLN A 177 12.33 7.35 0.60
CA GLN A 177 13.74 7.75 0.66
C GLN A 177 14.09 8.75 -0.46
N MET A 178 13.67 8.46 -1.70
CA MET A 178 13.90 9.38 -2.82
C MET A 178 13.21 10.73 -2.59
N LEU A 179 11.99 10.73 -2.07
CA LEU A 179 11.27 11.96 -1.75
C LEU A 179 12.00 12.78 -0.67
N GLN A 180 12.47 12.15 0.40
CA GLN A 180 13.22 12.85 1.46
C GLN A 180 14.46 13.57 0.91
N PHE A 181 15.19 12.97 -0.05
CA PHE A 181 16.32 13.63 -0.71
C PHE A 181 15.90 14.84 -1.55
N CYS A 182 14.64 14.89 -2.02
CA CYS A 182 14.10 16.01 -2.79
C CYS A 182 13.64 17.17 -1.90
N MET A 183 13.36 16.91 -0.60
CA MET A 183 12.84 17.89 0.35
C MET A 183 13.95 18.79 0.90
N ARG A 184 14.43 19.73 0.08
CA ARG A 184 15.62 20.56 0.40
C ARG A 184 15.51 22.02 -0.01
N LEU A 185 14.31 22.49 -0.35
CA LEU A 185 14.05 23.90 -0.61
C LEU A 185 13.29 24.55 0.56
N GLY A 186 13.38 25.88 0.65
CA GLY A 186 12.70 26.62 1.71
C GLY A 186 13.40 26.51 3.07
N LYS A 187 12.78 27.12 4.10
CA LYS A 187 13.31 27.09 5.47
C LYS A 187 12.93 25.83 6.23
N HIS A 188 11.73 25.31 5.98
CA HIS A 188 11.15 24.15 6.64
C HIS A 188 10.40 23.29 5.62
N PRO A 189 11.12 22.41 4.89
CA PRO A 189 10.47 21.45 4.01
C PRO A 189 9.53 20.53 4.82
N ARG A 190 8.29 20.36 4.36
CA ARG A 190 7.27 19.60 5.07
C ARG A 190 6.62 18.56 4.17
N ILE A 191 6.27 17.45 4.75
CA ILE A 191 5.57 16.36 4.07
C ILE A 191 4.22 16.14 4.76
N MET A 192 3.14 16.11 3.98
CA MET A 192 1.85 15.60 4.42
C MET A 192 1.67 14.18 3.90
N VAL A 193 1.24 13.29 4.75
CA VAL A 193 0.95 11.90 4.42
C VAL A 193 -0.52 11.64 4.73
N THR A 194 -1.24 11.11 3.76
CA THR A 194 -2.65 10.73 3.91
C THR A 194 -2.79 9.25 3.57
N THR A 195 -3.41 8.47 4.45
CA THR A 195 -3.63 7.03 4.20
C THR A 195 -4.75 6.46 5.07
N THR A 196 -5.32 5.37 4.61
CA THR A 196 -6.04 4.42 5.46
C THR A 196 -5.00 3.48 6.07
N PRO A 197 -5.03 3.21 7.38
CA PRO A 197 -3.91 2.55 8.05
C PRO A 197 -3.75 1.09 7.62
N LYS A 198 -2.51 0.75 7.24
CA LYS A 198 -2.03 -0.62 7.13
C LYS A 198 -0.64 -0.66 7.79
N PRO A 199 -0.27 -1.73 8.49
CA PRO A 199 0.99 -1.81 9.23
C PRO A 199 2.20 -2.10 8.32
N THR A 200 2.40 -1.29 7.25
CA THR A 200 3.59 -1.42 6.39
C THR A 200 4.84 -0.95 7.10
N LYS A 201 6.03 -1.32 6.59
CA LYS A 201 7.33 -0.85 7.13
C LYS A 201 7.41 0.68 7.13
N LEU A 202 6.96 1.32 6.05
CA LEU A 202 6.92 2.78 5.92
C LEU A 202 6.03 3.43 6.98
N ILE A 203 4.79 2.94 7.13
CA ILE A 203 3.85 3.52 8.11
C ILE A 203 4.41 3.41 9.53
N ARG A 204 4.99 2.26 9.90
CA ARG A 204 5.65 2.10 11.21
C ARG A 204 6.82 3.05 11.40
N GLN A 205 7.62 3.28 10.35
CA GLN A 205 8.73 4.23 10.40
C GLN A 205 8.23 5.66 10.60
N ILE A 206 7.21 6.09 9.86
CA ILE A 206 6.61 7.44 9.98
C ILE A 206 6.04 7.65 11.40
N LEU A 207 5.33 6.65 11.94
CA LEU A 207 4.74 6.72 13.27
C LEU A 207 5.79 6.80 14.41
N LYS A 208 6.99 6.25 14.19
CA LYS A 208 8.10 6.29 15.17
C LYS A 208 8.93 7.59 15.11
N ASP A 209 8.78 8.40 14.06
CA ASP A 209 9.55 9.65 13.93
C ASP A 209 8.99 10.71 14.90
N PRO A 210 9.79 11.22 15.85
CA PRO A 210 9.35 12.21 16.83
C PRO A 210 8.93 13.56 16.22
N LYS A 211 9.30 13.83 14.97
CA LYS A 211 8.88 15.02 14.22
C LYS A 211 7.63 14.79 13.35
N THR A 212 6.96 13.68 13.54
CA THR A 212 5.67 13.38 12.93
C THR A 212 4.54 13.81 13.85
N VAL A 213 3.67 14.67 13.38
CA VAL A 213 2.38 14.97 14.04
C VAL A 213 1.31 14.08 13.43
N ILE A 214 0.65 13.29 14.28
CA ILE A 214 -0.36 12.33 13.86
C ILE A 214 -1.74 12.92 14.10
N THR A 215 -2.57 12.90 13.06
CA THR A 215 -3.99 13.21 13.13
C THR A 215 -4.78 11.96 12.80
N THR A 216 -5.71 11.60 13.66
CA THR A 216 -6.60 10.45 13.43
C THR A 216 -8.03 10.90 13.18
N GLY A 217 -8.78 10.08 12.47
CA GLY A 217 -10.20 10.32 12.26
C GLY A 217 -10.93 9.12 11.69
N SER A 218 -12.18 8.98 12.08
CA SER A 218 -13.06 7.91 11.62
C SER A 218 -13.84 8.31 10.36
N THR A 219 -14.39 7.32 9.67
CA THR A 219 -15.41 7.53 8.62
C THR A 219 -16.57 8.37 9.14
N PHE A 220 -16.96 8.15 10.40
CA PHE A 220 -18.15 8.78 11.00
C PHE A 220 -17.95 10.26 11.33
N ASP A 221 -16.71 10.74 11.46
CA ASP A 221 -16.42 12.16 11.62
C ASP A 221 -16.90 12.99 10.43
N ASN A 222 -17.04 12.35 9.26
CA ASN A 222 -17.54 12.97 8.04
C ASN A 222 -18.98 12.61 7.70
N SER A 223 -19.74 12.10 8.66
CA SER A 223 -21.13 11.60 8.47
C SER A 223 -22.07 12.62 7.81
N ALA A 224 -21.83 13.91 8.04
CA ALA A 224 -22.65 14.98 7.45
C ALA A 224 -22.50 15.08 5.91
N ASN A 225 -21.41 14.59 5.34
CA ASN A 225 -21.10 14.65 3.90
C ASN A 225 -21.19 13.27 3.22
N LEU A 226 -21.54 12.21 3.97
CA LEU A 226 -21.67 10.85 3.45
C LEU A 226 -23.15 10.44 3.38
N ALA A 227 -23.50 9.62 2.40
CA ALA A 227 -24.85 9.11 2.27
C ALA A 227 -25.23 8.27 3.50
N LYS A 228 -26.39 8.52 4.09
CA LYS A 228 -26.87 7.76 5.27
C LYS A 228 -26.95 6.26 5.00
N THR A 229 -27.39 5.87 3.81
CA THR A 229 -27.46 4.46 3.38
C THR A 229 -26.09 3.80 3.37
N TYR A 230 -25.04 4.51 2.90
CA TYR A 230 -23.65 4.04 2.97
C TYR A 230 -23.21 3.83 4.43
N LEU A 231 -23.42 4.83 5.29
CA LEU A 231 -23.02 4.75 6.70
C LEU A 231 -23.70 3.60 7.44
N THR A 232 -24.99 3.38 7.18
CA THR A 232 -25.74 2.25 7.75
C THR A 232 -25.17 0.92 7.27
N ALA A 233 -24.99 0.77 5.95
CA ALA A 233 -24.49 -0.47 5.37
C ALA A 233 -23.07 -0.85 5.87
N VAL A 234 -22.14 0.12 5.88
CA VAL A 234 -20.76 -0.17 6.36
C VAL A 234 -20.74 -0.43 7.86
N LYS A 235 -21.61 0.23 8.63
CA LYS A 235 -21.73 -0.04 10.07
C LYS A 235 -22.25 -1.45 10.31
N GLU A 236 -23.36 -1.83 9.69
CA GLU A 236 -23.95 -3.17 9.85
C GLU A 236 -23.01 -4.29 9.40
N GLN A 237 -22.27 -4.07 8.33
CA GLN A 237 -21.40 -5.10 7.75
C GLN A 237 -20.04 -5.22 8.48
N TYR A 238 -19.47 -4.12 8.99
CA TYR A 238 -18.08 -4.12 9.45
C TYR A 238 -17.90 -3.70 10.91
N GLU A 239 -18.92 -3.20 11.61
CA GLU A 239 -18.78 -2.82 13.03
C GLU A 239 -18.35 -4.02 13.88
N GLY A 240 -17.37 -3.82 14.75
CA GLY A 240 -16.80 -4.88 15.58
C GLY A 240 -15.81 -5.81 14.87
N THR A 241 -15.73 -5.76 13.54
CA THR A 241 -14.75 -6.54 12.78
C THR A 241 -13.37 -5.86 12.76
N ARG A 242 -12.32 -6.64 12.53
CA ARG A 242 -10.96 -6.12 12.33
C ARG A 242 -10.89 -5.14 11.14
N LEU A 243 -11.50 -5.50 10.02
CA LEU A 243 -11.56 -4.63 8.85
C LEU A 243 -12.30 -3.31 9.18
N GLY A 244 -13.37 -3.36 9.96
CA GLY A 244 -14.07 -2.16 10.41
C GLY A 244 -13.20 -1.27 11.30
N LYS A 245 -12.43 -1.84 12.23
CA LYS A 245 -11.47 -1.09 13.06
C LYS A 245 -10.44 -0.36 12.19
N GLN A 246 -9.87 -1.03 11.20
CA GLN A 246 -8.90 -0.44 10.28
C GLN A 246 -9.54 0.58 9.33
N GLU A 247 -10.57 0.19 8.57
CA GLU A 247 -11.12 0.98 7.46
C GLU A 247 -12.06 2.11 7.92
N LEU A 248 -12.79 1.91 9.04
CA LEU A 248 -13.75 2.90 9.53
C LEU A 248 -13.21 3.75 10.67
N TYR A 249 -12.45 3.14 11.60
CA TYR A 249 -11.95 3.81 12.80
C TYR A 249 -10.47 4.17 12.74
N ALA A 250 -9.78 3.80 11.65
CA ALA A 250 -8.37 4.11 11.44
C ALA A 250 -7.42 3.53 12.51
N GLU A 251 -7.76 2.38 13.08
CA GLU A 251 -6.86 1.69 13.99
C GLU A 251 -5.72 1.01 13.22
N VAL A 252 -4.48 1.27 13.60
CA VAL A 252 -3.31 0.54 13.07
C VAL A 252 -3.20 -0.78 13.82
N LEU A 253 -3.66 -1.85 13.21
CA LEU A 253 -3.65 -3.18 13.82
C LEU A 253 -2.40 -3.92 13.39
N GLU A 254 -1.39 -3.98 14.25
CA GLU A 254 -0.09 -4.58 13.92
C GLU A 254 -0.16 -6.09 13.73
N GLU A 255 -0.83 -6.80 14.64
CA GLU A 255 -0.90 -8.26 14.65
C GLU A 255 -2.30 -8.75 15.02
N ALA A 256 -2.70 -9.92 14.49
CA ALA A 256 -3.91 -10.59 14.90
C ALA A 256 -3.71 -11.30 16.25
N GLN A 257 -4.77 -11.40 17.04
CA GLN A 257 -4.72 -12.21 18.26
C GLN A 257 -4.51 -13.71 17.88
N GLY A 258 -3.40 -14.29 18.33
CA GLY A 258 -3.02 -15.64 17.96
C GLY A 258 -2.45 -15.77 16.54
N ALA A 259 -1.99 -14.68 15.93
CA ALA A 259 -1.26 -14.72 14.67
C ALA A 259 -0.03 -15.64 14.79
N LEU A 260 0.19 -16.46 13.75
CA LEU A 260 1.37 -17.34 13.68
C LEU A 260 2.66 -16.58 13.39
N TRP A 261 2.58 -15.42 12.74
CA TRP A 261 3.74 -14.59 12.41
C TRP A 261 3.64 -13.25 13.10
N THR A 262 4.71 -12.90 13.83
CA THR A 262 4.86 -11.60 14.46
C THR A 262 5.61 -10.62 13.56
N THR A 263 5.46 -9.33 13.83
CA THR A 263 6.22 -8.27 13.15
C THR A 263 7.72 -8.50 13.30
N ALA A 264 8.18 -8.87 14.50
CA ALA A 264 9.59 -9.14 14.77
C ALA A 264 10.15 -10.29 13.92
N MET A 265 9.40 -11.41 13.79
CA MET A 265 9.80 -12.54 12.93
C MET A 265 9.98 -12.13 11.46
N LEU A 266 9.09 -11.29 10.94
CA LEU A 266 9.16 -10.85 9.54
C LEU A 266 10.25 -9.80 9.32
N ASP A 267 10.47 -8.91 10.28
CA ASP A 267 11.58 -7.94 10.22
C ASP A 267 12.95 -8.66 10.24
N ASP A 268 13.12 -9.71 11.07
CA ASP A 268 14.31 -10.56 11.12
C ASP A 268 14.48 -11.45 9.88
N ALA A 269 13.37 -11.74 9.17
CA ALA A 269 13.41 -12.50 7.93
C ALA A 269 13.86 -11.66 6.72
N SER A 270 13.86 -10.34 6.80
CA SER A 270 14.18 -9.44 5.67
C SER A 270 15.67 -9.50 5.31
N VAL A 271 15.97 -9.76 4.02
CA VAL A 271 17.33 -9.73 3.46
C VAL A 271 17.34 -8.94 2.16
N LYS A 272 18.50 -8.35 1.81
CA LYS A 272 18.65 -7.69 0.53
C LYS A 272 18.91 -8.71 -0.59
N LEU A 273 18.57 -8.36 -1.82
CA LEU A 273 18.82 -9.20 -2.98
C LEU A 273 20.31 -9.56 -3.15
N GLU A 274 21.21 -8.64 -2.84
CA GLU A 274 22.67 -8.84 -2.92
C GLU A 274 23.22 -9.84 -1.90
N ASP A 275 22.47 -10.14 -0.83
CA ASP A 275 22.83 -11.08 0.23
C ASP A 275 22.23 -12.50 0.00
N VAL A 276 21.47 -12.70 -1.08
CA VAL A 276 20.89 -14.00 -1.41
C VAL A 276 21.94 -14.89 -2.07
N PRO A 277 22.25 -16.08 -1.50
CA PRO A 277 23.20 -17.01 -2.12
C PRO A 277 22.60 -17.70 -3.35
N ASP A 278 23.42 -18.51 -4.03
CA ASP A 278 22.93 -19.38 -5.11
C ASP A 278 21.87 -20.34 -4.56
N LEU A 279 20.72 -20.36 -5.23
CA LEU A 279 19.60 -21.20 -4.85
C LEU A 279 19.69 -22.55 -5.55
N SER A 280 19.56 -23.62 -4.77
CA SER A 280 19.64 -24.99 -5.28
C SER A 280 18.34 -25.48 -5.93
N ARG A 281 17.22 -24.85 -5.61
CA ARG A 281 15.89 -25.09 -6.19
C ARG A 281 14.99 -23.89 -6.02
N ILE A 282 14.19 -23.59 -7.07
CA ILE A 282 13.20 -22.52 -7.08
C ILE A 282 11.86 -23.07 -7.52
N VAL A 283 10.76 -22.61 -6.91
CA VAL A 283 9.39 -23.00 -7.27
C VAL A 283 8.50 -21.77 -7.41
N VAL A 284 7.55 -21.85 -8.35
CA VAL A 284 6.40 -20.94 -8.45
C VAL A 284 5.20 -21.64 -7.84
N ALA A 285 4.66 -21.13 -6.77
CA ALA A 285 3.50 -21.71 -6.11
C ALA A 285 2.22 -20.92 -6.40
N LEU A 286 1.13 -21.65 -6.64
CA LEU A 286 -0.17 -21.12 -7.01
C LEU A 286 -1.24 -21.60 -6.03
N ASP A 287 -2.08 -20.69 -5.57
CA ASP A 287 -3.41 -20.95 -5.00
C ASP A 287 -4.45 -20.32 -5.94
N PRO A 288 -4.95 -21.08 -6.94
CA PRO A 288 -5.77 -20.53 -7.99
C PRO A 288 -7.20 -20.29 -7.52
N ALA A 289 -7.76 -19.08 -7.82
CA ALA A 289 -9.19 -18.81 -7.65
C ALA A 289 -10.00 -19.67 -8.63
N VAL A 290 -11.03 -20.35 -8.10
CA VAL A 290 -11.86 -21.29 -8.89
C VAL A 290 -12.94 -20.59 -9.72
N THR A 291 -13.28 -19.32 -9.41
CA THR A 291 -14.36 -18.57 -10.04
C THR A 291 -13.82 -17.35 -10.81
N SER A 292 -14.38 -17.12 -12.01
CA SER A 292 -13.94 -16.06 -12.94
C SER A 292 -14.77 -14.76 -12.89
N ASN A 293 -15.52 -14.50 -11.81
CA ASN A 293 -16.38 -13.31 -11.70
C ASN A 293 -15.57 -12.11 -11.21
N ALA A 294 -16.00 -10.89 -11.54
CA ALA A 294 -15.37 -9.64 -11.10
C ALA A 294 -15.28 -9.45 -9.57
N GLU A 295 -15.97 -10.27 -8.80
CA GLU A 295 -15.94 -10.37 -7.32
C GLU A 295 -15.15 -11.61 -6.84
N SER A 296 -14.43 -12.32 -7.74
CA SER A 296 -13.68 -13.54 -7.38
C SER A 296 -12.54 -13.24 -6.41
N ASP A 297 -12.18 -14.25 -5.61
CA ASP A 297 -10.98 -14.26 -4.77
C ASP A 297 -9.72 -14.01 -5.62
N MET A 298 -8.65 -13.57 -4.98
CA MET A 298 -7.36 -13.37 -5.64
C MET A 298 -6.74 -14.74 -5.95
N THR A 299 -5.96 -14.84 -7.00
CA THR A 299 -5.08 -15.99 -7.23
C THR A 299 -3.77 -15.74 -6.51
N GLY A 300 -3.46 -16.54 -5.50
CA GLY A 300 -2.19 -16.50 -4.79
C GLY A 300 -1.04 -16.97 -5.70
N ILE A 301 0.01 -16.16 -5.87
CA ILE A 301 1.20 -16.51 -6.67
C ILE A 301 2.45 -16.08 -5.90
N VAL A 302 3.21 -17.04 -5.39
CA VAL A 302 4.47 -16.78 -4.66
C VAL A 302 5.62 -17.54 -5.30
N VAL A 303 6.75 -16.86 -5.49
CA VAL A 303 8.01 -17.46 -5.93
C VAL A 303 8.95 -17.57 -4.74
N ALA A 304 9.49 -18.77 -4.52
CA ALA A 304 10.47 -19.01 -3.46
C ALA A 304 11.54 -20.01 -3.92
N GLY A 305 12.73 -19.88 -3.34
CA GLY A 305 13.83 -20.82 -3.56
C GLY A 305 14.45 -21.30 -2.25
N ILE A 306 15.31 -22.29 -2.32
CA ILE A 306 16.03 -22.83 -1.17
C ILE A 306 17.53 -22.98 -1.51
N ASP A 307 18.38 -22.61 -0.57
CA ASP A 307 19.82 -22.77 -0.72
C ASP A 307 20.31 -24.17 -0.32
N VAL A 308 21.60 -24.41 -0.46
CA VAL A 308 22.24 -25.68 -0.08
C VAL A 308 22.27 -25.95 1.44
N ASN A 309 22.05 -24.91 2.25
CA ASN A 309 22.01 -25.00 3.71
C ASN A 309 20.59 -25.28 4.23
N GLY A 310 19.58 -25.26 3.34
CA GLY A 310 18.18 -25.48 3.70
C GLY A 310 17.46 -24.21 4.18
N ILE A 311 17.99 -23.03 3.89
CA ILE A 311 17.33 -21.74 4.11
C ILE A 311 16.48 -21.43 2.89
N ALA A 312 15.20 -21.14 3.10
CA ALA A 312 14.28 -20.77 2.06
C ALA A 312 14.25 -19.23 1.89
N TYR A 313 14.11 -18.77 0.66
CA TYR A 313 14.08 -17.35 0.27
C TYR A 313 12.80 -17.09 -0.50
N VAL A 314 11.93 -16.24 0.02
CA VAL A 314 10.74 -15.75 -0.68
C VAL A 314 11.19 -14.64 -1.60
N LEU A 315 11.17 -14.92 -2.91
CA LEU A 315 11.70 -14.02 -3.94
C LEU A 315 10.69 -12.97 -4.38
N GLY A 316 9.39 -13.30 -4.31
CA GLY A 316 8.33 -12.35 -4.66
C GLY A 316 6.93 -12.91 -4.45
N ASP A 317 5.98 -11.99 -4.27
CA ASP A 317 4.55 -12.22 -4.27
C ASP A 317 3.92 -11.47 -5.44
N TYR A 318 3.31 -12.20 -6.35
CA TYR A 318 2.70 -11.71 -7.59
C TYR A 318 1.19 -11.98 -7.61
N THR A 319 0.61 -12.13 -6.45
CA THR A 319 -0.82 -12.38 -6.25
C THR A 319 -1.66 -11.26 -6.83
N ASP A 320 -2.65 -11.62 -7.65
CA ASP A 320 -3.53 -10.65 -8.31
C ASP A 320 -4.89 -11.30 -8.65
N ARG A 321 -5.85 -10.48 -9.08
CA ARG A 321 -7.14 -10.93 -9.62
C ARG A 321 -6.98 -11.26 -11.09
N LEU A 322 -6.84 -12.52 -11.40
CA LEU A 322 -6.54 -13.01 -12.74
C LEU A 322 -7.60 -14.02 -13.22
N SER A 323 -7.87 -14.00 -14.51
CA SER A 323 -8.62 -15.08 -15.15
C SER A 323 -7.78 -16.39 -15.17
N PRO A 324 -8.39 -17.56 -15.37
CA PRO A 324 -7.64 -18.82 -15.48
C PRO A 324 -6.48 -18.76 -16.48
N GLN A 325 -6.69 -18.19 -17.66
CA GLN A 325 -5.65 -17.94 -18.63
C GLN A 325 -4.57 -16.97 -18.09
N GLY A 326 -5.00 -15.88 -17.42
CA GLY A 326 -4.10 -14.85 -16.91
C GLY A 326 -3.15 -15.37 -15.83
N TRP A 327 -3.62 -16.15 -14.86
CA TRP A 327 -2.73 -16.70 -13.83
C TRP A 327 -1.82 -17.81 -14.38
N ALA A 328 -2.27 -18.60 -15.39
CA ALA A 328 -1.41 -19.59 -16.03
C ALA A 328 -0.26 -18.92 -16.81
N SER A 329 -0.58 -17.93 -17.65
CA SER A 329 0.43 -17.14 -18.38
C SER A 329 1.41 -16.46 -17.40
N LYS A 330 0.90 -15.88 -16.28
CA LYS A 330 1.75 -15.24 -15.28
C LYS A 330 2.66 -16.23 -14.56
N ALA A 331 2.17 -17.40 -14.22
CA ALA A 331 2.97 -18.45 -13.57
C ALA A 331 4.09 -18.96 -14.48
N ILE A 332 3.81 -19.12 -15.79
CA ILE A 332 4.81 -19.53 -16.80
C ILE A 332 5.84 -18.41 -17.02
N GLU A 333 5.40 -17.14 -17.10
CA GLU A 333 6.33 -15.99 -17.16
C GLU A 333 7.30 -16.02 -15.98
N LEU A 334 6.79 -16.19 -14.75
CA LEU A 334 7.60 -16.25 -13.54
C LEU A 334 8.50 -17.49 -13.48
N TYR A 335 8.02 -18.63 -13.98
CA TYR A 335 8.81 -19.85 -14.10
C TYR A 335 10.08 -19.62 -14.93
N TYR A 336 9.95 -19.00 -16.12
CA TYR A 336 11.11 -18.69 -16.94
C TYR A 336 11.96 -17.54 -16.39
N HIS A 337 11.33 -16.51 -15.84
CA HIS A 337 12.03 -15.34 -15.29
C HIS A 337 12.95 -15.69 -14.12
N HIS A 338 12.49 -16.56 -13.23
CA HIS A 338 13.24 -16.99 -12.05
C HIS A 338 14.02 -18.29 -12.28
N GLU A 339 14.02 -18.85 -13.49
CA GLU A 339 14.63 -20.14 -13.80
C GLU A 339 14.17 -21.23 -12.82
N ALA A 340 12.84 -21.27 -12.54
CA ALA A 340 12.28 -22.15 -11.54
C ALA A 340 12.29 -23.61 -12.01
N ASP A 341 12.35 -24.56 -11.07
CA ASP A 341 12.36 -26.01 -11.36
C ASP A 341 10.97 -26.52 -11.69
N ARG A 342 9.91 -25.92 -11.15
CA ARG A 342 8.53 -26.32 -11.39
C ARG A 342 7.50 -25.29 -10.88
N ILE A 343 6.27 -25.49 -11.38
CA ILE A 343 5.07 -24.85 -10.84
C ILE A 343 4.39 -25.84 -9.87
N VAL A 344 4.04 -25.36 -8.66
CA VAL A 344 3.30 -26.10 -7.63
C VAL A 344 1.93 -25.46 -7.47
N ALA A 345 0.83 -26.19 -7.64
CA ALA A 345 -0.49 -25.58 -7.52
C ALA A 345 -1.43 -26.38 -6.62
N GLU A 346 -2.19 -25.67 -5.79
CA GLU A 346 -3.27 -26.29 -5.00
C GLU A 346 -4.41 -26.74 -5.93
N VAL A 347 -4.86 -27.98 -5.74
CA VAL A 347 -5.95 -28.56 -6.52
C VAL A 347 -6.97 -29.16 -5.55
N ASN A 348 -8.02 -28.41 -5.20
CA ASN A 348 -9.08 -28.91 -4.33
C ASN A 348 -10.21 -29.56 -5.17
N GLN A 349 -11.11 -28.78 -5.70
CA GLN A 349 -12.15 -29.23 -6.63
C GLN A 349 -11.82 -28.73 -8.04
N GLY A 350 -11.61 -29.60 -8.99
CA GLY A 350 -11.27 -29.26 -10.37
C GLY A 350 -9.78 -29.35 -10.72
N GLY A 351 -9.02 -30.24 -10.07
CA GLY A 351 -7.57 -30.41 -10.24
C GLY A 351 -7.09 -30.62 -11.67
N ASP A 352 -7.88 -31.28 -12.50
CA ASP A 352 -7.59 -31.47 -13.92
C ASP A 352 -7.64 -30.13 -14.69
N MET A 353 -8.49 -29.18 -14.27
CA MET A 353 -8.58 -27.86 -14.90
C MET A 353 -7.27 -27.06 -14.71
N VAL A 354 -6.71 -27.01 -13.49
CA VAL A 354 -5.49 -26.24 -13.21
C VAL A 354 -4.33 -26.77 -14.08
N LYS A 355 -4.14 -28.09 -14.09
CA LYS A 355 -3.13 -28.73 -14.94
C LYS A 355 -3.37 -28.45 -16.42
N THR A 356 -4.60 -28.60 -16.90
CA THR A 356 -4.97 -28.39 -18.29
C THR A 356 -4.74 -26.94 -18.71
N THR A 357 -5.03 -25.98 -17.82
CA THR A 357 -4.83 -24.55 -18.11
C THR A 357 -3.34 -24.22 -18.25
N ILE A 358 -2.48 -24.71 -17.33
CA ILE A 358 -1.03 -24.48 -17.40
C ILE A 358 -0.45 -25.17 -18.63
N HIS A 359 -0.74 -26.47 -18.84
CA HIS A 359 -0.20 -27.22 -19.99
C HIS A 359 -0.83 -26.82 -21.32
N GLY A 360 -1.98 -26.12 -21.32
CA GLY A 360 -2.55 -25.52 -22.52
C GLY A 360 -1.77 -24.31 -23.01
N GLU A 361 -1.07 -23.63 -22.10
CA GLU A 361 -0.15 -22.52 -22.41
C GLU A 361 1.24 -23.06 -22.77
N ASP A 362 1.79 -23.97 -21.91
CA ASP A 362 3.09 -24.60 -22.11
C ASP A 362 3.13 -25.97 -21.45
N ASP A 363 3.15 -27.02 -22.25
CA ASP A 363 3.16 -28.41 -21.80
C ASP A 363 4.55 -28.91 -21.36
N THR A 364 5.60 -28.14 -21.60
CA THR A 364 6.97 -28.47 -21.22
C THR A 364 7.30 -28.09 -19.76
N VAL A 365 6.49 -27.24 -19.15
CA VAL A 365 6.74 -26.75 -17.78
C VAL A 365 6.44 -27.86 -16.75
N PRO A 366 7.41 -28.23 -15.89
CA PRO A 366 7.19 -29.18 -14.83
C PRO A 366 6.13 -28.71 -13.83
N TYR A 367 5.11 -29.54 -13.62
CA TYR A 367 3.95 -29.22 -12.81
C TYR A 367 3.77 -30.23 -11.67
N LYS A 368 3.48 -29.73 -10.47
CA LYS A 368 3.13 -30.56 -9.30
C LYS A 368 1.81 -30.10 -8.68
N ALA A 369 0.81 -30.99 -8.71
CA ALA A 369 -0.43 -30.80 -7.98
C ALA A 369 -0.23 -31.09 -6.49
N VAL A 370 -0.75 -30.20 -5.62
CA VAL A 370 -0.82 -30.41 -4.18
C VAL A 370 -2.27 -30.31 -3.73
N ARG A 371 -2.62 -31.09 -2.70
CA ARG A 371 -3.98 -31.13 -2.16
C ARG A 371 -3.98 -30.83 -0.68
N ALA A 372 -4.91 -29.98 -0.25
CA ALA A 372 -5.14 -29.69 1.15
C ALA A 372 -5.76 -30.90 1.84
N SER A 373 -4.96 -31.65 2.58
CA SER A 373 -5.42 -32.76 3.43
C SER A 373 -5.70 -32.37 4.88
N ARG A 374 -5.30 -31.12 5.27
CA ARG A 374 -5.46 -30.57 6.61
C ARG A 374 -5.97 -29.12 6.51
N GLY A 375 -6.58 -28.62 7.60
CA GLY A 375 -7.02 -27.23 7.69
C GLY A 375 -5.87 -26.23 7.51
N LYS A 376 -6.17 -24.99 7.12
CA LYS A 376 -5.20 -23.93 6.83
C LYS A 376 -4.22 -23.70 7.99
N PHE A 377 -4.71 -23.66 9.23
CA PHE A 377 -3.87 -23.52 10.42
C PHE A 377 -2.81 -24.63 10.52
N ALA A 378 -3.21 -25.89 10.41
CA ALA A 378 -2.31 -27.04 10.54
C ALA A 378 -1.29 -27.16 9.40
N ARG A 379 -1.51 -26.46 8.26
CA ARG A 379 -0.53 -26.33 7.17
C ARG A 379 0.43 -25.16 7.40
N ALA A 380 -0.07 -24.07 7.96
CA ALA A 380 0.66 -22.83 8.20
C ALA A 380 1.59 -22.92 9.42
N GLU A 381 1.19 -23.62 10.49
CA GLU A 381 1.95 -23.74 11.74
C GLU A 381 3.37 -24.30 11.56
N PRO A 382 3.62 -25.38 10.79
CA PRO A 382 5.00 -25.85 10.55
C PRO A 382 5.86 -24.83 9.80
N ILE A 383 5.26 -24.01 8.93
CA ILE A 383 5.98 -22.95 8.19
C ILE A 383 6.35 -21.80 9.12
N SER A 384 5.44 -21.36 10.01
CA SER A 384 5.72 -20.39 11.05
C SER A 384 6.90 -20.81 11.93
N ALA A 385 6.99 -22.08 12.31
CA ALA A 385 8.11 -22.60 13.07
C ALA A 385 9.47 -22.53 12.31
N LEU A 386 9.46 -22.54 10.97
CA LEU A 386 10.69 -22.31 10.19
C LEU A 386 11.12 -20.84 10.27
N TYR A 387 10.18 -19.88 10.30
CA TYR A 387 10.49 -18.47 10.52
C TYR A 387 11.09 -18.23 11.90
N GLU A 388 10.51 -18.80 12.97
CA GLU A 388 11.07 -18.72 14.32
C GLU A 388 12.52 -19.20 14.40
N ARG A 389 12.87 -20.19 13.58
CA ARG A 389 14.24 -20.75 13.48
C ARG A 389 15.15 -19.96 12.53
N GLY A 390 14.68 -18.89 11.91
CA GLY A 390 15.44 -18.11 10.94
C GLY A 390 15.70 -18.81 9.60
N LEU A 391 14.97 -19.87 9.29
CA LEU A 391 15.14 -20.71 8.09
C LEU A 391 14.33 -20.23 6.89
N VAL A 392 13.60 -19.14 7.01
CA VAL A 392 12.90 -18.48 5.88
C VAL A 392 13.28 -17.02 5.85
N LYS A 393 13.61 -16.52 4.67
CA LYS A 393 13.98 -15.13 4.41
C LYS A 393 13.08 -14.50 3.36
N HIS A 394 12.82 -13.21 3.48
CA HIS A 394 12.11 -12.38 2.51
C HIS A 394 13.07 -11.48 1.78
N VAL A 395 13.12 -11.60 0.45
CA VAL A 395 14.09 -10.87 -0.37
C VAL A 395 13.54 -9.50 -0.75
N ALA A 396 14.12 -8.44 -0.21
CA ALA A 396 13.80 -7.09 -0.62
C ALA A 396 14.44 -6.80 -2.00
N ASN A 397 13.64 -6.89 -3.07
CA ASN A 397 14.07 -6.59 -4.43
C ASN A 397 13.39 -5.32 -4.93
N PRO A 398 14.07 -4.16 -4.96
CA PRO A 398 13.48 -2.90 -5.41
C PRO A 398 13.21 -2.86 -6.94
N LYS A 399 13.74 -3.80 -7.70
CA LYS A 399 13.57 -3.87 -9.16
C LYS A 399 12.37 -4.72 -9.58
N ASP A 400 11.79 -5.46 -8.66
CA ASP A 400 10.69 -6.36 -8.94
C ASP A 400 9.33 -5.76 -8.55
N ASN A 401 8.29 -6.06 -9.33
CA ASN A 401 6.90 -5.66 -9.03
C ASN A 401 6.23 -6.61 -8.02
N SER A 402 7.00 -7.24 -7.14
CA SER A 402 6.45 -8.14 -6.14
C SER A 402 5.79 -7.38 -4.97
N SER A 403 4.76 -7.96 -4.39
CA SER A 403 3.96 -7.38 -3.32
C SER A 403 4.28 -7.95 -1.94
N LEU A 404 5.56 -8.18 -1.61
CA LEU A 404 5.95 -8.77 -0.30
C LEU A 404 5.35 -8.04 0.90
N ASN A 405 5.17 -6.73 0.83
CA ASN A 405 4.49 -5.99 1.90
C ASN A 405 3.05 -6.47 2.13
N GLU A 406 2.29 -6.76 1.07
CA GLU A 406 0.91 -7.25 1.18
C GLU A 406 0.87 -8.69 1.72
N LEU A 407 1.80 -9.54 1.32
CA LEU A 407 1.98 -10.88 1.89
C LEU A 407 2.30 -10.80 3.38
N GLU A 408 3.27 -10.00 3.79
CA GLU A 408 3.65 -9.81 5.20
C GLU A 408 2.51 -9.24 6.05
N ILE A 409 1.70 -8.33 5.49
CA ILE A 409 0.50 -7.82 6.14
C ILE A 409 -0.50 -8.96 6.33
N GLN A 410 -0.76 -9.77 5.31
CA GLN A 410 -1.68 -10.89 5.39
C GLN A 410 -1.21 -11.92 6.43
N MET A 411 0.10 -12.25 6.47
CA MET A 411 0.69 -13.17 7.46
C MET A 411 0.46 -12.70 8.90
N ARG A 412 0.69 -11.41 9.20
CA ARG A 412 0.50 -10.85 10.56
C ARG A 412 -0.95 -10.67 10.94
N THR A 413 -1.82 -10.45 9.96
CA THR A 413 -3.22 -10.13 10.20
C THR A 413 -4.17 -11.30 10.00
N TRP A 414 -3.67 -12.44 9.55
CA TRP A 414 -4.48 -13.64 9.41
C TRP A 414 -4.86 -14.23 10.78
N GLU A 415 -6.17 -14.41 10.97
CA GLU A 415 -6.74 -15.04 12.17
C GLU A 415 -7.12 -16.47 11.84
N PRO A 416 -6.41 -17.47 12.35
CA PRO A 416 -6.64 -18.89 12.00
C PRO A 416 -8.03 -19.42 12.30
N LEU A 417 -8.71 -18.84 13.31
CA LEU A 417 -10.01 -19.31 13.81
C LEU A 417 -11.18 -18.35 13.51
N GLY A 418 -10.94 -17.19 12.86
CA GLY A 418 -11.96 -16.15 12.73
C GLY A 418 -11.92 -15.32 11.45
N SER A 419 -11.00 -15.58 10.51
CA SER A 419 -10.86 -14.74 9.32
C SER A 419 -12.02 -14.90 8.35
N ILE A 420 -12.60 -13.76 7.95
CA ILE A 420 -13.51 -13.66 6.81
C ILE A 420 -12.62 -13.50 5.57
N GLY A 421 -12.67 -14.44 4.63
CA GLY A 421 -11.92 -14.44 3.37
C GLY A 421 -10.79 -15.47 3.32
N SER A 422 -10.30 -15.72 2.10
CA SER A 422 -9.20 -16.65 1.83
C SER A 422 -7.86 -15.90 1.98
N PRO A 423 -6.87 -16.46 2.70
CA PRO A 423 -5.53 -15.86 2.76
C PRO A 423 -4.68 -16.31 1.55
N ASP A 424 -5.10 -15.98 0.34
CA ASP A 424 -4.58 -16.54 -0.92
C ASP A 424 -3.05 -16.38 -1.06
N ARG A 425 -2.47 -15.23 -0.65
CA ARG A 425 -1.02 -15.00 -0.63
C ARG A 425 -0.31 -15.95 0.33
N LEU A 426 -0.87 -16.07 1.53
CA LEU A 426 -0.32 -16.95 2.57
C LEU A 426 -0.45 -18.44 2.19
N ASP A 427 -1.57 -18.85 1.59
CA ASP A 427 -1.74 -20.23 1.14
C ASP A 427 -0.70 -20.56 0.03
N ALA A 428 -0.46 -19.68 -0.93
CA ALA A 428 0.59 -19.85 -1.93
C ALA A 428 2.01 -19.92 -1.30
N LEU A 429 2.31 -19.05 -0.33
CA LEU A 429 3.57 -19.10 0.42
C LEU A 429 3.74 -20.45 1.15
N VAL A 430 2.70 -20.90 1.84
CA VAL A 430 2.72 -22.17 2.59
C VAL A 430 3.01 -23.34 1.64
N TRP A 431 2.44 -23.35 0.44
CA TRP A 431 2.73 -24.39 -0.55
C TRP A 431 4.14 -24.29 -1.10
N ALA A 432 4.65 -23.10 -1.38
CA ALA A 432 6.02 -22.91 -1.83
C ALA A 432 7.04 -23.48 -0.82
N ILE A 433 6.94 -23.02 0.44
CA ILE A 433 7.87 -23.45 1.49
C ILE A 433 7.69 -24.94 1.83
N THR A 434 6.46 -25.46 1.82
CA THR A 434 6.19 -26.89 2.03
C THR A 434 6.88 -27.73 0.95
N ASP A 435 6.82 -27.32 -0.30
CA ASP A 435 7.47 -28.05 -1.40
C ASP A 435 8.99 -28.03 -1.32
N LEU A 436 9.55 -26.90 -0.90
CA LEU A 436 10.99 -26.71 -0.77
C LEU A 436 11.58 -27.42 0.46
N SER A 437 10.95 -27.30 1.62
CA SER A 437 11.56 -27.66 2.92
C SER A 437 11.02 -28.95 3.55
N LEU A 438 9.70 -29.24 3.40
CA LEU A 438 9.05 -30.34 4.11
C LEU A 438 8.93 -31.63 3.27
N ASN A 439 9.00 -31.55 1.94
CA ASN A 439 8.88 -32.70 1.04
C ASN A 439 10.23 -33.28 0.57
N GLY A 440 11.23 -33.27 1.46
CA GLY A 440 12.42 -34.06 1.34
C GLY A 440 13.59 -33.43 0.58
N TYR A 441 14.21 -32.40 1.17
CA TYR A 441 15.61 -32.13 0.90
C TYR A 441 16.48 -33.15 1.65
N THR A 442 16.73 -34.32 1.04
CA THR A 442 17.87 -35.16 1.45
C THR A 442 19.12 -34.47 0.91
N LYS A 443 19.97 -33.93 1.83
CA LYS A 443 21.31 -33.46 1.46
C LYS A 443 21.92 -34.48 0.50
N PRO A 444 22.44 -34.07 -0.68
CA PRO A 444 23.20 -35.00 -1.50
C PRO A 444 24.34 -35.54 -0.63
N LYS A 445 24.37 -36.84 -0.41
CA LYS A 445 25.52 -37.50 0.22
C LYS A 445 26.69 -37.29 -0.74
N LEU A 446 27.59 -36.39 -0.42
CA LEU A 446 28.91 -36.35 -1.04
C LEU A 446 29.56 -37.71 -0.79
N SER A 447 29.43 -38.63 -1.74
CA SER A 447 30.25 -39.80 -1.82
C SER A 447 31.65 -39.35 -2.23
N LEU A 448 32.52 -39.10 -1.25
CA LEU A 448 33.93 -39.06 -1.48
C LEU A 448 34.33 -40.45 -2.01
N ALA A 449 34.35 -40.61 -3.33
CA ALA A 449 34.99 -41.72 -3.97
C ALA A 449 36.50 -41.57 -3.74
N TYR A 450 36.99 -42.17 -2.64
CA TYR A 450 38.40 -42.43 -2.45
C TYR A 450 38.84 -43.48 -3.51
N SER A 451 39.34 -42.99 -4.65
CA SER A 451 40.05 -43.85 -5.57
C SER A 451 41.41 -44.20 -4.91
N SER A 452 41.47 -45.37 -4.32
CA SER A 452 42.72 -46.02 -3.94
C SER A 452 43.55 -46.28 -5.20
N VAL A 453 44.55 -45.45 -5.48
CA VAL A 453 45.62 -45.81 -6.39
C VAL A 453 46.54 -46.76 -5.62
N LYS A 454 46.32 -48.08 -5.82
CA LYS A 454 47.33 -49.10 -5.52
C LYS A 454 48.30 -49.22 -6.68
N GLY A 455 49.52 -48.95 -6.38
CA GLY A 455 50.77 -49.54 -6.77
C GLY A 455 51.02 -49.85 -8.25
N LEU A 456 52.13 -49.28 -8.73
CA LEU A 456 53.04 -49.95 -9.65
C LEU A 456 54.46 -49.71 -9.18
N SER A 457 54.94 -50.73 -8.49
CA SER A 457 56.40 -50.98 -8.40
C SER A 457 56.81 -51.83 -9.63
N ARG A 458 57.63 -51.26 -10.46
CA ARG A 458 58.88 -51.86 -11.02
C ARG A 458 59.46 -50.92 -12.09
#